data_52ffce53148fad7570c1a6c0540aa914
#
_entry.id   52ffce53148fad7570c1a6c0540aa914
#
_cell.length_a   1.000
_cell.length_b   1.000
_cell.length_c   1.000
_cell.angle_alpha   90.00
_cell.angle_beta   90.00
_cell.angle_gamma   90.00
#
_symmetry.space_group_name_H-M   'P 1'
#
loop_
_entity.id
_entity.type
_entity.pdbx_description
1 polymer ?
#
loop_
_entity_poly.entity_id
_entity_poly.type
_entity_poly.pdbx_seq_one_letter_code
_entity_poly.pdbx_strand_id
1 'polypeptide(L)'
;RRWPETYRVLALQGCEVVTLGYNTPKHYPLAPEHDHLQEFHNHLCMQAAAYANGMWVIASAKAGLEDDCELIGGSCIISPRGEIVAEAKTTMDELVVAQVDLNECKLIRENIFNFILHRQPEEYKLLTKIKL
;
A
#
# COMPACT_ATOMS: atom_id res chain seq x y z
N ARG A 1 4.57 -4.51 2.31
CA ARG A 1 3.43 -3.65 1.97
C ARG A 1 2.15 -3.91 2.79
N ARG A 2 2.08 -5.04 3.52
CA ARG A 2 0.87 -5.46 4.24
C ARG A 2 0.81 -4.98 5.70
N TRP A 3 1.92 -4.47 6.23
CA TRP A 3 2.03 -4.06 7.63
C TRP A 3 1.75 -2.57 7.80
N PRO A 4 0.65 -2.18 8.45
CA PRO A 4 0.26 -0.78 8.61
C PRO A 4 1.26 0.03 9.43
N GLU A 5 1.96 -0.60 10.37
CA GLU A 5 2.96 0.05 11.21
C GLU A 5 4.11 0.63 10.39
N THR A 6 4.56 -0.08 9.34
CA THR A 6 5.65 0.38 8.48
C THR A 6 5.30 1.71 7.81
N TYR A 7 4.10 1.81 7.23
CA TYR A 7 3.64 3.04 6.60
C TYR A 7 3.49 4.18 7.61
N ARG A 8 2.97 3.87 8.81
CA ARG A 8 2.83 4.87 9.87
C ARG A 8 4.18 5.42 10.31
N VAL A 9 5.20 4.58 10.48
CA VAL A 9 6.55 5.01 10.83
C VAL A 9 7.14 5.91 9.75
N LEU A 10 7.01 5.55 8.47
CA LEU A 10 7.47 6.36 7.35
C LEU A 10 6.75 7.72 7.31
N ALA A 11 5.44 7.74 7.50
CA ALA A 11 4.65 8.98 7.52
C ALA A 11 5.05 9.92 8.65
N LEU A 12 5.34 9.37 9.83
CA LEU A 12 5.82 10.16 10.98
C LEU A 12 7.22 10.74 10.76
N GLN A 13 8.01 10.14 9.87
CA GLN A 13 9.31 10.66 9.43
C GLN A 13 9.18 11.67 8.27
N GLY A 14 7.97 12.00 7.84
CA GLY A 14 7.71 12.97 6.78
C GLY A 14 7.70 12.39 5.36
N CYS A 15 7.68 11.06 5.21
CA CYS A 15 7.62 10.42 3.89
C CYS A 15 6.32 10.77 3.17
N GLU A 16 6.41 11.35 1.98
CA GLU A 16 5.26 11.73 1.15
C GLU A 16 4.99 10.72 0.04
N VAL A 17 6.02 9.98 -0.39
CA VAL A 17 5.92 8.97 -1.46
C VAL A 17 6.58 7.68 -1.00
N VAL A 18 5.85 6.59 -1.02
CA VAL A 18 6.38 5.24 -0.82
C VAL A 18 6.43 4.53 -2.16
N THR A 19 7.62 4.11 -2.57
CA THR A 19 7.80 3.20 -3.71
C THR A 19 8.03 1.80 -3.19
N LEU A 20 7.40 0.82 -3.77
CA LEU A 20 7.55 -0.58 -3.37
C LEU A 20 7.49 -1.53 -4.57
N GLY A 21 8.30 -2.59 -4.49
CA GLY A 21 8.25 -3.71 -5.42
C GLY A 21 7.70 -4.95 -4.72
N TYR A 22 6.95 -5.77 -5.43
CA TYR A 22 6.44 -7.03 -4.90
C TYR A 22 6.14 -8.07 -5.97
N ASN A 23 6.14 -9.32 -5.52
CA ASN A 23 5.58 -10.45 -6.24
C ASN A 23 4.54 -11.13 -5.34
N THR A 24 3.38 -11.41 -5.85
CA THR A 24 2.32 -12.09 -5.10
C THR A 24 1.79 -13.24 -5.93
N PRO A 25 1.94 -14.48 -5.45
CA PRO A 25 1.32 -15.63 -6.09
C PRO A 25 -0.20 -15.48 -6.15
N LYS A 26 -0.80 -15.92 -7.24
CA LYS A 26 -2.25 -15.98 -7.39
C LYS A 26 -2.85 -17.08 -6.51
N HIS A 27 -2.12 -18.18 -6.37
CA HIS A 27 -2.50 -19.30 -5.53
C HIS A 27 -1.71 -19.29 -4.22
N TYR A 28 -2.42 -19.42 -3.09
CA TYR A 28 -1.82 -19.55 -1.77
C TYR A 28 -2.17 -20.92 -1.15
N PRO A 29 -1.26 -21.89 -1.16
CA PRO A 29 -1.54 -23.29 -0.78
C PRO A 29 -2.07 -23.46 0.65
N LEU A 30 -1.73 -22.53 1.58
CA LEU A 30 -2.15 -22.59 2.98
C LEU A 30 -3.55 -21.98 3.22
N ALA A 31 -4.11 -21.28 2.24
CA ALA A 31 -5.44 -20.68 2.33
C ALA A 31 -6.03 -20.49 0.92
N PRO A 32 -6.27 -21.58 0.16
CA PRO A 32 -6.72 -21.49 -1.23
C PRO A 32 -8.11 -20.86 -1.39
N GLU A 33 -8.91 -20.89 -0.35
CA GLU A 33 -10.20 -20.21 -0.30
C GLU A 33 -10.10 -18.68 -0.44
N HIS A 34 -8.90 -18.11 -0.23
CA HIS A 34 -8.64 -16.67 -0.38
C HIS A 34 -8.10 -16.27 -1.76
N ASP A 35 -7.84 -17.22 -2.66
CA ASP A 35 -7.23 -16.93 -3.96
C ASP A 35 -8.02 -15.91 -4.77
N HIS A 36 -9.35 -15.97 -4.74
CA HIS A 36 -10.24 -15.03 -5.42
C HIS A 36 -10.20 -13.61 -4.84
N LEU A 37 -9.60 -13.41 -3.66
CA LEU A 37 -9.45 -12.12 -3.00
C LEU A 37 -8.05 -11.52 -3.12
N GLN A 38 -7.09 -12.20 -3.75
CA GLN A 38 -5.68 -11.78 -3.77
C GLN A 38 -5.51 -10.37 -4.36
N GLU A 39 -6.13 -10.07 -5.48
CA GLU A 39 -6.07 -8.74 -6.10
C GLU A 39 -6.74 -7.67 -5.22
N PHE A 40 -7.91 -7.98 -4.69
CA PHE A 40 -8.64 -7.10 -3.78
C PHE A 40 -7.80 -6.79 -2.53
N HIS A 41 -7.26 -7.81 -1.85
CA HIS A 41 -6.44 -7.61 -0.65
C HIS A 41 -5.13 -6.87 -0.97
N ASN A 42 -4.57 -7.07 -2.16
CA ASN A 42 -3.40 -6.34 -2.61
C ASN A 42 -3.65 -4.84 -2.64
N HIS A 43 -4.70 -4.42 -3.32
CA HIS A 43 -5.06 -3.01 -3.44
C HIS A 43 -5.55 -2.44 -2.12
N LEU A 44 -6.40 -3.16 -1.39
CA LEU A 44 -6.96 -2.74 -0.11
C LEU A 44 -5.87 -2.30 0.89
N CYS A 45 -4.83 -3.12 1.07
CA CYS A 45 -3.75 -2.80 2.00
C CYS A 45 -3.03 -1.50 1.62
N MET A 46 -2.76 -1.30 0.34
CA MET A 46 -2.04 -0.12 -0.15
C MET A 46 -2.92 1.14 -0.16
N GLN A 47 -4.19 1.01 -0.54
CA GLN A 47 -5.16 2.11 -0.50
C GLN A 47 -5.40 2.59 0.93
N ALA A 48 -5.62 1.66 1.87
CA ALA A 48 -5.77 1.97 3.28
C ALA A 48 -4.51 2.65 3.84
N ALA A 49 -3.32 2.16 3.46
CA ALA A 49 -2.04 2.74 3.87
C ALA A 49 -1.85 4.15 3.32
N ALA A 50 -2.13 4.38 2.03
CA ALA A 50 -2.04 5.69 1.40
C ALA A 50 -2.94 6.71 2.10
N TYR A 51 -4.20 6.38 2.29
CA TYR A 51 -5.18 7.26 2.90
C TYR A 51 -4.89 7.53 4.38
N ALA A 52 -4.75 6.48 5.20
CA ALA A 52 -4.53 6.63 6.64
C ALA A 52 -3.23 7.36 7.00
N ASN A 53 -2.29 7.46 6.07
CA ASN A 53 -0.98 8.09 6.27
C ASN A 53 -0.77 9.35 5.42
N GLY A 54 -1.74 9.71 4.57
CA GLY A 54 -1.66 10.89 3.70
C GLY A 54 -0.41 10.85 2.82
N MET A 55 -0.20 9.75 2.08
CA MET A 55 0.98 9.56 1.24
C MET A 55 0.62 8.95 -0.12
N TRP A 56 1.43 9.23 -1.12
CA TRP A 56 1.40 8.53 -2.39
C TRP A 56 2.02 7.15 -2.25
N VAL A 57 1.43 6.15 -2.90
CA VAL A 57 2.00 4.81 -3.00
C VAL A 57 2.20 4.47 -4.47
N ILE A 58 3.43 4.18 -4.86
CA ILE A 58 3.80 3.75 -6.21
C ILE A 58 4.24 2.30 -6.10
N ALA A 59 3.44 1.40 -6.63
CA ALA A 59 3.58 -0.03 -6.46
C ALA A 59 3.94 -0.70 -7.79
N SER A 60 5.11 -1.34 -7.87
CA SER A 60 5.56 -2.12 -9.01
C SER A 60 5.45 -3.60 -8.69
N ALA A 61 4.59 -4.30 -9.38
CA ALA A 61 4.33 -5.71 -9.20
C ALA A 61 4.96 -6.53 -10.29
N LYS A 62 5.56 -7.66 -9.92
CA LYS A 62 5.84 -8.71 -10.90
C LYS A 62 4.54 -9.36 -11.32
N ALA A 63 4.38 -9.62 -12.61
CA ALA A 63 3.19 -10.19 -13.21
C ALA A 63 3.53 -11.39 -14.10
N GLY A 64 2.51 -12.16 -14.49
CA GLY A 64 2.65 -13.30 -15.38
C GLY A 64 3.12 -14.57 -14.68
N LEU A 65 3.76 -15.45 -15.44
CA LEU A 65 4.19 -16.78 -14.98
C LEU A 65 5.70 -16.80 -14.74
N GLU A 66 6.13 -17.28 -13.57
CA GLU A 66 7.53 -17.53 -13.21
C GLU A 66 7.65 -18.86 -12.49
N ASP A 67 8.48 -19.76 -12.99
CA ASP A 67 8.73 -21.08 -12.40
C ASP A 67 7.42 -21.81 -12.00
N ASP A 68 6.47 -21.86 -12.92
CA ASP A 68 5.11 -22.42 -12.75
C ASP A 68 4.24 -21.70 -11.69
N CYS A 69 4.69 -20.57 -11.19
CA CYS A 69 3.93 -19.73 -10.28
C CYS A 69 3.28 -18.55 -11.03
N GLU A 70 1.96 -18.51 -11.07
CA GLU A 70 1.22 -17.37 -11.61
C GLU A 70 1.20 -16.22 -10.61
N LEU A 71 1.60 -15.02 -11.04
CA LEU A 71 1.67 -13.81 -10.22
C LEU A 71 0.54 -12.85 -10.61
N ILE A 72 -0.08 -12.23 -9.59
CA ILE A 72 -1.27 -11.38 -9.79
C ILE A 72 -0.97 -10.09 -10.55
N GLY A 73 0.28 -9.59 -10.53
CA GLY A 73 0.56 -8.25 -11.05
C GLY A 73 -0.07 -7.16 -10.21
N GLY A 74 -0.80 -6.25 -10.85
CA GLY A 74 -1.52 -5.16 -10.16
C GLY A 74 -0.63 -3.99 -9.78
N SER A 75 0.38 -3.66 -10.63
CA SER A 75 1.14 -2.40 -10.48
C SER A 75 0.20 -1.22 -10.49
N CYS A 76 0.36 -0.28 -9.55
CA CYS A 76 -0.56 0.85 -9.44
C CYS A 76 0.08 2.07 -8.79
N ILE A 77 -0.55 3.22 -8.99
CA ILE A 77 -0.25 4.49 -8.32
C ILE A 77 -1.51 4.88 -7.54
N ILE A 78 -1.33 5.13 -6.24
CA ILE A 78 -2.43 5.42 -5.31
C ILE A 78 -2.20 6.80 -4.69
N SER A 79 -3.24 7.63 -4.71
CA SER A 79 -3.21 8.98 -4.14
C SER A 79 -3.33 8.96 -2.61
N PRO A 80 -2.99 10.09 -1.93
CA PRO A 80 -3.23 10.25 -0.51
C PRO A 80 -4.70 10.13 -0.08
N ARG A 81 -5.62 10.15 -1.03
CA ARG A 81 -7.07 9.91 -0.80
C ARG A 81 -7.44 8.43 -0.80
N GLY A 82 -6.47 7.55 -1.11
CA GLY A 82 -6.71 6.11 -1.23
C GLY A 82 -7.26 5.69 -2.60
N GLU A 83 -7.31 6.60 -3.57
CA GLU A 83 -7.79 6.31 -4.92
C GLU A 83 -6.66 5.75 -5.79
N ILE A 84 -6.93 4.68 -6.52
CA ILE A 84 -6.03 4.18 -7.56
C ILE A 84 -6.17 5.12 -8.76
N VAL A 85 -5.15 5.96 -8.98
CA VAL A 85 -5.15 6.96 -10.07
C VAL A 85 -4.61 6.41 -11.39
N ALA A 86 -3.83 5.35 -11.32
CA ALA A 86 -3.36 4.59 -12.48
C ALA A 86 -3.04 3.16 -12.06
N GLU A 87 -3.31 2.18 -12.93
CA GLU A 87 -2.98 0.78 -12.69
C GLU A 87 -2.67 0.05 -13.99
N ALA A 88 -1.83 -0.99 -13.92
CA ALA A 88 -1.60 -1.92 -15.01
C ALA A 88 -2.88 -2.74 -15.28
N LYS A 89 -3.19 -2.91 -16.56
CA LYS A 89 -4.42 -3.61 -17.00
C LYS A 89 -4.16 -5.04 -17.47
N THR A 90 -2.89 -5.39 -17.61
CA THR A 90 -2.47 -6.70 -18.12
C THR A 90 -1.46 -7.36 -17.20
N THR A 91 -1.15 -8.62 -17.47
CA THR A 91 -0.05 -9.36 -16.81
C THR A 91 1.22 -9.39 -17.68
N MET A 92 1.27 -8.55 -18.70
CA MET A 92 2.45 -8.33 -19.55
C MET A 92 3.23 -7.12 -19.05
N ASP A 93 4.40 -6.86 -19.66
CA ASP A 93 5.16 -5.63 -19.40
C ASP A 93 4.33 -4.41 -19.79
N GLU A 94 4.11 -3.53 -18.82
CA GLU A 94 3.26 -2.37 -18.98
C GLU A 94 3.81 -1.15 -18.23
N LEU A 95 3.71 0.03 -18.84
CA LEU A 95 4.09 1.29 -18.21
C LEU A 95 2.87 1.95 -17.58
N VAL A 96 2.93 2.17 -16.26
CA VAL A 96 1.90 2.88 -15.48
C VAL A 96 2.41 4.29 -15.17
N VAL A 97 1.66 5.32 -15.58
CA VAL A 97 2.05 6.73 -15.41
C VAL A 97 0.90 7.53 -14.83
N ALA A 98 1.21 8.39 -13.87
CA ALA A 98 0.29 9.40 -13.34
C ALA A 98 1.03 10.70 -13.03
N GLN A 99 0.31 11.81 -13.09
CA GLN A 99 0.77 13.07 -12.51
C GLN A 99 0.40 13.10 -11.04
N VAL A 100 1.36 13.42 -10.16
CA VAL A 100 1.17 13.48 -8.72
C VAL A 100 1.38 14.89 -8.19
N ASP A 101 0.55 15.31 -7.23
CA ASP A 101 0.73 16.56 -6.49
C ASP A 101 1.04 16.21 -5.03
N LEU A 102 2.25 16.51 -4.56
CA LEU A 102 2.67 16.22 -3.19
C LEU A 102 1.93 17.08 -2.15
N ASN A 103 1.34 18.21 -2.55
CA ASN A 103 0.54 19.03 -1.64
C ASN A 103 -0.71 18.30 -1.13
N GLU A 104 -1.19 17.26 -1.84
CA GLU A 104 -2.30 16.42 -1.36
C GLU A 104 -1.94 15.69 -0.06
N CYS A 105 -0.68 15.32 0.13
CA CYS A 105 -0.21 14.69 1.37
C CYS A 105 -0.43 15.62 2.57
N LYS A 106 -0.07 16.90 2.40
CA LYS A 106 -0.22 17.93 3.43
C LYS A 106 -1.69 18.15 3.78
N LEU A 107 -2.54 18.23 2.77
CA LEU A 107 -3.98 18.42 2.96
C LEU A 107 -4.58 17.33 3.87
N ILE A 108 -4.27 16.08 3.60
CA ILE A 108 -4.77 14.93 4.39
C ILE A 108 -4.19 14.96 5.81
N ARG A 109 -2.88 15.19 5.96
CA ARG A 109 -2.20 15.16 7.27
C ARG A 109 -2.53 16.34 8.18
N GLU A 110 -2.85 17.48 7.64
CA GLU A 110 -3.18 18.66 8.45
C GLU A 110 -4.66 18.70 8.83
N ASN A 111 -5.55 18.12 8.02
CA ASN A 111 -6.99 18.27 8.25
C ASN A 111 -7.67 16.96 8.69
N ILE A 112 -7.41 15.83 8.03
CA ILE A 112 -8.13 14.57 8.29
C ILE A 112 -7.40 13.73 9.32
N PHE A 113 -6.10 13.52 9.11
CA PHE A 113 -5.25 12.69 9.98
C PHE A 113 -4.09 13.51 10.56
N ASN A 114 -4.42 14.49 11.40
CA ASN A 114 -3.39 15.25 12.09
C ASN A 114 -2.74 14.39 13.18
N PHE A 115 -1.56 13.86 12.88
CA PHE A 115 -0.85 12.93 13.77
C PHE A 115 -0.43 13.58 15.10
N ILE A 116 -0.16 14.88 15.10
CA ILE A 116 0.24 15.61 16.32
C ILE A 116 -0.96 15.72 17.27
N LEU A 117 -2.15 16.01 16.74
CA LEU A 117 -3.35 16.22 17.53
C LEU A 117 -4.06 14.91 17.92
N HIS A 118 -4.08 13.92 17.02
CA HIS A 118 -4.98 12.77 17.15
C HIS A 118 -4.31 11.51 17.67
N ARG A 119 -2.97 11.37 17.53
CA ARG A 119 -2.29 10.18 18.03
C ARG A 119 -2.20 10.16 19.55
N GLN A 120 -2.34 8.96 20.09
CA GLN A 120 -2.19 8.67 21.52
C GLN A 120 -1.04 7.66 21.71
N PRO A 121 0.25 8.07 21.54
CA PRO A 121 1.39 7.14 21.53
C PRO A 121 1.51 6.29 22.79
N GLU A 122 1.07 6.82 23.94
CA GLU A 122 1.12 6.09 25.22
C GLU A 122 0.21 4.86 25.25
N GLU A 123 -0.85 4.87 24.43
CA GLU A 123 -1.80 3.73 24.35
C GLU A 123 -1.31 2.64 23.39
N TYR A 124 -0.27 2.91 22.57
CA TYR A 124 0.19 1.97 21.55
C TYR A 124 1.36 1.08 22.00
N LYS A 125 1.56 0.94 23.30
CA LYS A 125 2.71 0.20 23.88
C LYS A 125 2.76 -1.26 23.46
N LEU A 126 1.62 -1.89 23.22
CA LEU A 126 1.56 -3.27 22.73
C LEU A 126 2.21 -3.47 21.36
N LEU A 127 2.19 -2.44 20.50
CA LEU A 127 2.82 -2.51 19.18
C LEU A 127 4.36 -2.56 19.25
N THR A 128 4.95 -2.12 20.35
CA THR A 128 6.40 -1.98 20.49
C THR A 128 7.04 -2.89 21.54
N LYS A 129 6.25 -3.49 22.45
CA LYS A 129 6.77 -4.20 23.61
C LYS A 129 6.81 -5.71 23.48
N ILE A 130 5.95 -6.32 22.68
CA ILE A 130 5.75 -7.77 22.67
C ILE A 130 5.78 -8.27 21.23
N LYS A 131 6.71 -9.18 20.97
CA LYS A 131 6.63 -10.07 19.83
C LYS A 131 6.03 -11.38 20.37
N LEU A 132 4.76 -11.59 20.06
CA LEU A 132 4.04 -12.83 20.40
C LEU A 132 4.48 -13.97 19.51
#